data_0d180074dfb3da1840f68727bf635c60
#
_entry.id   0d180074dfb3da1840f68727bf635c60
#
_cell.length_a   1.000
_cell.length_b   1.000
_cell.length_c   1.000
_cell.angle_alpha   90.00
_cell.angle_beta   90.00
_cell.angle_gamma   90.00
#
_symmetry.space_group_name_H-M   'P 1'
#
loop_
_entity.id
_entity.type
_entity.pdbx_description
1 polymer ?
#
loop_
_entity_poly.entity_id
_entity_poly.type
_entity_poly.pdbx_seq_one_letter_code
_entity_poly.pdbx_strand_id
1 'polypeptide(L)' 'VSMKATIRQVDSVIVVDISGRITLGEGCAQLRELVRDQLTKGNKRVLINLADVTYIDSSGIGELVSAYTAVSNQGG' A
#
# COMPACT_ATOMS: atom_id res chain seq x y z
N VAL A 1 16.92 -7.25 1.58
CA VAL A 1 16.03 -6.57 2.52
C VAL A 1 14.65 -6.46 1.94
N SER A 2 13.68 -6.90 2.69
CA SER A 2 12.29 -6.87 2.29
C SER A 2 11.68 -5.47 2.45
N MET A 3 10.40 -5.38 2.24
CA MET A 3 9.65 -4.15 2.38
C MET A 3 9.42 -3.81 3.84
N LYS A 4 9.48 -2.53 4.17
CA LYS A 4 9.06 -2.02 5.46
C LYS A 4 7.96 -0.99 5.23
N ALA A 5 6.90 -1.06 6.00
CA ALA A 5 5.79 -0.13 5.86
C ALA A 5 5.32 0.33 7.23
N THR A 6 5.00 1.62 7.32
CA THR A 6 4.41 2.21 8.52
C THR A 6 3.19 3.00 8.10
N ILE A 7 2.23 3.11 9.02
CA ILE A 7 0.98 3.81 8.78
C ILE A 7 0.91 5.02 9.69
N ARG A 8 0.54 6.16 9.13
CA ARG A 8 0.25 7.37 9.89
C ARG A 8 -1.01 8.01 9.33
N GLN A 9 -1.67 8.79 10.15
CA GLN A 9 -2.88 9.49 9.74
C GLN A 9 -2.60 10.98 9.70
N VAL A 10 -2.94 11.62 8.58
CA VAL A 10 -2.82 13.07 8.41
C VAL A 10 -4.21 13.56 8.02
N ASP A 11 -4.88 14.26 8.94
CA ASP A 11 -6.27 14.65 8.80
C ASP A 11 -7.13 13.41 8.56
N SER A 12 -7.86 13.34 7.45
CA SER A 12 -8.70 12.20 7.11
C SER A 12 -8.00 11.20 6.17
N VAL A 13 -6.70 11.39 5.93
CA VAL A 13 -5.96 10.55 4.99
C VAL A 13 -5.05 9.59 5.75
N ILE A 14 -5.12 8.32 5.38
CA ILE A 14 -4.19 7.31 5.86
C ILE A 14 -2.99 7.31 4.94
N VAL A 15 -1.81 7.57 5.48
CA VAL A 15 -0.56 7.57 4.72
C VAL A 15 0.19 6.29 5.03
N VAL A 16 0.49 5.53 3.98
CA VAL A 16 1.30 4.31 4.09
C VAL A 16 2.69 4.64 3.56
N ASP A 17 3.64 4.79 4.48
CA ASP A 17 5.04 5.06 4.11
C ASP A 17 5.75 3.74 3.90
N ILE A 18 6.21 3.50 2.68
CA ILE A 18 6.86 2.25 2.30
C ILE A 18 8.33 2.51 1.99
N SER A 19 9.19 1.63 2.46
CA SER A 19 10.62 1.66 2.14
C SER A 19 11.10 0.27 1.76
N GLY A 20 12.22 0.21 1.04
CA GLY A 20 12.83 -1.04 0.62
C GLY A 20 12.33 -1.52 -0.71
N ARG A 21 11.96 -2.78 -0.82
CA ARG A 21 11.65 -3.44 -2.09
C ARG A 21 10.24 -4.02 -2.08
N ILE A 22 9.49 -3.71 -3.11
CA ILE A 22 8.16 -4.30 -3.30
C ILE A 22 8.28 -5.35 -4.39
N THR A 23 8.38 -6.59 -3.98
CA THR A 23 8.60 -7.71 -4.91
C THR A 23 7.60 -8.83 -4.64
N LEU A 24 7.52 -9.76 -5.58
CA LEU A 24 6.68 -10.94 -5.46
C LEU A 24 6.93 -11.64 -4.13
N GLY A 25 5.87 -12.10 -3.50
CA GLY A 25 5.93 -12.80 -2.23
C GLY A 25 5.63 -11.89 -1.06
N GLU A 26 6.56 -11.77 -0.12
CA GLU A 26 6.32 -11.09 1.15
C GLU A 26 5.93 -9.62 0.98
N GLY A 27 6.65 -8.89 0.12
CA GLY A 27 6.37 -7.46 -0.08
C GLY A 27 4.98 -7.21 -0.61
N CYS A 28 4.59 -7.92 -1.66
CA CYS A 28 3.26 -7.78 -2.26
C CYS A 28 2.16 -8.22 -1.28
N ALA A 29 2.38 -9.31 -0.57
CA ALA A 29 1.40 -9.80 0.40
C ALA A 29 1.21 -8.79 1.54
N GLN A 30 2.30 -8.22 2.02
CA GLN A 30 2.26 -7.23 3.09
C GLN A 30 1.51 -5.97 2.66
N LEU A 31 1.77 -5.49 1.45
CA LEU A 31 1.09 -4.32 0.91
C LEU A 31 -0.42 -4.58 0.78
N ARG A 32 -0.78 -5.74 0.27
CA ARG A 32 -2.18 -6.14 0.13
C ARG A 32 -2.90 -6.14 1.46
N GLU A 33 -2.30 -6.74 2.48
CA GLU A 33 -2.89 -6.82 3.81
C GLU A 33 -3.07 -5.43 4.43
N LEU A 34 -2.08 -4.56 4.27
CA LEU A 34 -2.15 -3.20 4.81
C LEU A 34 -3.32 -2.43 4.21
N VAL A 35 -3.47 -2.46 2.89
CA VAL A 35 -4.56 -1.73 2.22
C VAL A 35 -5.91 -2.33 2.57
N ARG A 36 -6.01 -3.65 2.56
CA ARG A 36 -7.25 -4.35 2.89
C ARG A 36 -7.69 -4.01 4.32
N ASP A 37 -6.74 -3.99 5.25
CA ASP A 37 -7.03 -3.67 6.64
C ASP A 37 -7.60 -2.26 6.78
N GLN A 38 -7.05 -1.29 6.07
CA GLN A 38 -7.55 0.07 6.10
C GLN A 38 -8.98 0.15 5.54
N LEU A 39 -9.25 -0.54 4.45
CA LEU A 39 -10.59 -0.56 3.87
C LEU A 39 -11.60 -1.22 4.82
N THR A 40 -11.20 -2.29 5.49
CA THR A 40 -12.04 -2.97 6.48
C THR A 40 -12.42 -2.04 7.62
N LYS A 41 -11.53 -1.15 8.00
CA LYS A 41 -11.77 -0.14 9.04
C LYS A 41 -12.59 1.03 8.55
N GLY A 42 -12.94 1.06 7.27
CA GLY A 42 -13.71 2.15 6.66
C GLY A 42 -12.87 3.32 6.20
N ASN A 43 -11.55 3.19 6.22
CA ASN A 43 -10.64 4.24 5.76
C ASN A 43 -10.50 4.15 4.23
N LYS A 44 -11.07 5.14 3.53
CA LYS A 44 -11.12 5.11 2.06
C LYS A 44 -10.17 6.11 1.42
N ARG A 45 -9.55 6.97 2.20
CA ARG A 45 -8.60 7.96 1.68
C ARG A 45 -7.20 7.49 2.05
N VAL A 46 -6.53 6.87 1.08
CA VAL A 46 -5.24 6.23 1.30
C VAL A 46 -4.21 6.84 0.35
N LEU A 47 -3.11 7.29 0.91
CA LEU A 47 -1.96 7.78 0.16
C LEU A 47 -0.80 6.82 0.39
N ILE A 48 -0.27 6.25 -0.67
CA ILE A 48 0.90 5.39 -0.58
C ILE A 48 2.13 6.21 -0.96
N ASN A 49 3.03 6.38 0.00
CA ASN A 49 4.26 7.14 -0.19
C ASN A 49 5.38 6.16 -0.58
N LEU A 50 5.87 6.31 -1.80
CA LEU A 50 6.90 5.43 -2.37
C LEU A 50 8.28 6.09 -2.43
N ALA A 51 8.46 7.24 -1.78
CA ALA A 51 9.70 8.00 -1.89
C ALA A 51 10.94 7.20 -1.48
N ASP A 52 10.79 6.30 -0.51
CA ASP A 52 11.91 5.50 0.00
C ASP A 52 11.94 4.08 -0.56
N VAL A 53 11.12 3.79 -1.57
CA VAL A 53 11.14 2.50 -2.25
C VAL A 53 12.31 2.47 -3.23
N THR A 54 13.15 1.47 -3.11
CA THR A 54 14.36 1.36 -3.93
C THR A 54 14.19 0.45 -5.13
N TYR A 55 13.16 -0.40 -5.13
CA TYR A 55 12.94 -1.34 -6.22
C TYR A 55 11.51 -1.86 -6.21
N ILE A 56 10.90 -1.95 -7.40
CA ILE A 56 9.59 -2.55 -7.59
C ILE A 56 9.69 -3.46 -8.83
N ASP A 57 9.26 -4.72 -8.70
CA ASP A 57 9.14 -5.60 -9.86
C ASP A 57 7.73 -5.49 -10.44
N SER A 58 7.46 -6.25 -11.51
CA SER A 58 6.15 -6.20 -12.17
C SER A 58 5.02 -6.66 -11.24
N SER A 59 5.32 -7.60 -10.34
CA SER A 59 4.33 -8.06 -9.35
C SER A 59 4.00 -6.95 -8.37
N GLY A 60 4.99 -6.16 -7.96
CA GLY A 60 4.77 -5.00 -7.08
C GLY A 60 3.92 -3.94 -7.74
N ILE A 61 4.18 -3.65 -9.01
CA ILE A 61 3.37 -2.70 -9.77
C ILE A 61 1.94 -3.21 -9.87
N GLY A 62 1.74 -4.50 -10.15
CA GLY A 62 0.42 -5.11 -10.20
C GLY A 62 -0.32 -4.99 -8.87
N GLU A 63 0.40 -5.14 -7.77
CA GLU A 63 -0.21 -5.02 -6.44
C GLU A 63 -0.64 -3.58 -6.14
N LEU A 64 0.14 -2.59 -6.58
CA LEU A 64 -0.25 -1.19 -6.44
C LEU A 64 -1.50 -0.88 -7.24
N VAL A 65 -1.61 -1.40 -8.45
CA VAL A 65 -2.80 -1.24 -9.29
C VAL A 65 -4.00 -1.91 -8.62
N SER A 66 -3.83 -3.10 -8.08
CA SER A 66 -4.89 -3.80 -7.35
C SER A 66 -5.35 -3.01 -6.13
N ALA A 67 -4.42 -2.42 -5.40
CA ALA A 67 -4.74 -1.57 -4.25
C ALA A 67 -5.56 -0.36 -4.67
N TYR A 68 -5.15 0.30 -5.75
CA TYR A 68 -5.89 1.43 -6.30
C TYR A 68 -7.32 1.03 -6.66
N THR A 69 -7.46 -0.10 -7.34
CA THR A 69 -8.77 -0.61 -7.76
C THR A 69 -9.64 -0.92 -6.55
N ALA A 70 -9.09 -1.58 -5.54
CA ALA A 70 -9.83 -1.93 -4.34
C ALA A 70 -10.35 -0.68 -3.61
N VAL A 71 -9.50 0.32 -3.44
CA VAL A 71 -9.88 1.58 -2.79
C VAL A 71 -10.93 2.31 -3.62
N SER A 72 -10.72 2.37 -4.92
CA SER A 72 -11.64 3.04 -5.85
C SER A 72 -13.02 2.38 -5.83
N ASN A 73 -13.08 1.06 -5.78
CA ASN A 73 -14.34 0.32 -5.72
C ASN A 73 -15.11 0.56 -4.42
N GLN A 74 -14.45 0.99 -3.38
CA GLN A 74 -15.07 1.33 -2.10
C GLN A 74 -15.46 2.82 -2.02
N GLY A 75 -15.28 3.55 -3.11
CA GLY A 75 -15.60 4.96 -3.17
C GLY A 75 -14.49 5.89 -2.71
N GLY A 76 -13.28 5.35 -2.63
CA GLY A 76 -12.13 6.11 -2.22
C GLY A 76 -11.29 6.61 -3.37
#